data_a83a5c5027330c04816043f6b1e430ff
#
_entry.id   a83a5c5027330c04816043f6b1e430ff
#
_cell.length_a   1.000
_cell.length_b   1.000
_cell.length_c   1.000
_cell.angle_alpha   90.00
_cell.angle_beta   90.00
_cell.angle_gamma   90.00
#
_symmetry.space_group_name_H-M   'P 1'
#
loop_
_entity.id
_entity.type
_entity.pdbx_description
1 polymer ?
#
loop_
_entity_poly.entity_id
_entity_poly.type
_entity_poly.pdbx_seq_one_letter_code
_entity_poly.pdbx_strand_id
1 'polypeptide(L)'
;MAILDGQTAFILGASAGIAQASARLLAADGARLFLLGRSSKRLDATRDRILEHVPGAEIHLHKGDPEDEATVKESAQAAFDVAGRLDIVVGTVATGGTGPLVHQDLATFTDHVMGNLRSNFLALRYGAPLMTDGGSIVFVSSTSAKIPMEGLGHYSAGKAALEMLIKVAASELGPKGIRVNAVRPGLTEAATTQGYIHLEELTSSFLERVPLGRLGVSDDIAPAIRYLAGPESSWMTGQSFAVDGGNEVRGAPRGPMFTV
;
A
#
# COMPACT_ATOMS: atom_id res chain seq x y z
N MET A 1 -22.91 -1.47 16.04
CA MET A 1 -21.47 -1.49 16.34
C MET A 1 -20.75 -1.47 15.00
N ALA A 2 -19.80 -0.57 14.82
CA ALA A 2 -19.01 -0.51 13.59
C ALA A 2 -18.16 -1.78 13.46
N ILE A 3 -17.85 -2.22 12.23
CA ILE A 3 -17.28 -3.55 11.98
C ILE A 3 -15.84 -3.71 12.50
N LEU A 4 -15.11 -2.59 12.67
CA LEU A 4 -13.75 -2.53 13.21
C LEU A 4 -13.69 -1.79 14.56
N ASP A 5 -14.84 -1.67 15.25
CA ASP A 5 -14.93 -0.98 16.52
C ASP A 5 -13.94 -1.56 17.56
N GLY A 6 -13.19 -0.68 18.22
CA GLY A 6 -12.16 -1.05 19.19
C GLY A 6 -10.85 -1.59 18.61
N GLN A 7 -10.72 -1.77 17.30
CA GLN A 7 -9.49 -2.20 16.65
C GLN A 7 -8.52 -1.04 16.42
N THR A 8 -7.21 -1.34 16.43
CA THR A 8 -6.14 -0.38 16.15
C THR A 8 -5.48 -0.70 14.80
N ALA A 9 -5.44 0.29 13.90
CA ALA A 9 -4.82 0.20 12.59
C ALA A 9 -3.55 1.07 12.51
N PHE A 10 -2.41 0.46 12.23
CA PHE A 10 -1.14 1.12 11.94
C PHE A 10 -0.95 1.23 10.43
N ILE A 11 -0.81 2.46 9.91
CA ILE A 11 -0.73 2.74 8.48
C ILE A 11 0.58 3.46 8.14
N LEU A 12 1.42 2.83 7.33
CA LEU A 12 2.68 3.40 6.86
C LEU A 12 2.47 4.09 5.50
N GLY A 13 3.06 5.28 5.35
CA GLY A 13 2.90 6.09 4.13
C GLY A 13 1.59 6.88 4.09
N ALA A 14 1.01 7.18 5.26
CA ALA A 14 -0.34 7.70 5.43
C ALA A 14 -0.55 9.16 4.98
N SER A 15 0.38 9.75 4.22
CA SER A 15 0.38 11.19 3.92
C SER A 15 -0.44 11.60 2.69
N ALA A 16 -0.99 10.67 1.90
CA ALA A 16 -1.80 10.98 0.70
C ALA A 16 -2.34 9.70 0.01
N GLY A 17 -3.15 9.90 -1.03
CA GLY A 17 -3.53 8.87 -2.00
C GLY A 17 -4.25 7.67 -1.37
N ILE A 18 -3.84 6.46 -1.79
CA ILE A 18 -4.46 5.20 -1.39
C ILE A 18 -4.47 5.03 0.15
N ALA A 19 -3.37 5.40 0.82
CA ALA A 19 -3.30 5.29 2.28
C ALA A 19 -4.32 6.20 2.98
N GLN A 20 -4.48 7.44 2.53
CA GLN A 20 -5.46 8.38 3.09
C GLN A 20 -6.89 7.89 2.85
N ALA A 21 -7.20 7.43 1.64
CA ALA A 21 -8.52 6.89 1.32
C ALA A 21 -8.85 5.63 2.14
N SER A 22 -7.87 4.74 2.32
CA SER A 22 -8.02 3.54 3.16
C SER A 22 -8.21 3.89 4.63
N ALA A 23 -7.40 4.83 5.16
CA ALA A 23 -7.51 5.31 6.54
C ALA A 23 -8.91 5.86 6.82
N ARG A 24 -9.49 6.63 5.89
CA ARG A 24 -10.86 7.15 6.00
C ARG A 24 -11.90 6.03 6.12
N LEU A 25 -11.80 4.98 5.31
CA LEU A 25 -12.73 3.86 5.37
C LEU A 25 -12.56 3.04 6.66
N LEU A 26 -11.33 2.80 7.12
CA LEU A 26 -11.07 2.11 8.38
C LEU A 26 -11.61 2.91 9.56
N ALA A 27 -11.44 4.24 9.57
CA ALA A 27 -12.03 5.11 10.58
C ALA A 27 -13.57 5.08 10.56
N ALA A 28 -14.18 5.09 9.37
CA ALA A 28 -15.63 5.00 9.22
C ALA A 28 -16.20 3.67 9.76
N ASP A 29 -15.41 2.62 9.71
CA ASP A 29 -15.71 1.32 10.30
C ASP A 29 -15.36 1.21 11.81
N GLY A 30 -14.91 2.31 12.44
CA GLY A 30 -14.68 2.40 13.87
C GLY A 30 -13.25 2.07 14.33
N ALA A 31 -12.30 1.86 13.40
CA ALA A 31 -10.93 1.63 13.78
C ALA A 31 -10.26 2.91 14.31
N ARG A 32 -9.47 2.76 15.36
CA ARG A 32 -8.50 3.75 15.81
C ARG A 32 -7.32 3.76 14.85
N LEU A 33 -6.84 4.93 14.44
CA LEU A 33 -5.79 5.06 13.45
C LEU A 33 -4.48 5.54 14.08
N PHE A 34 -3.37 4.90 13.70
CA PHE A 34 -2.02 5.37 13.93
C PHE A 34 -1.32 5.56 12.59
N LEU A 35 -1.02 6.81 12.22
CA LEU A 35 -0.58 7.21 10.88
C LEU A 35 0.89 7.60 10.89
N LEU A 36 1.74 6.85 10.19
CA LEU A 36 3.16 7.15 10.01
C LEU A 36 3.43 7.79 8.65
N GLY A 37 4.18 8.91 8.63
CA GLY A 37 4.59 9.57 7.40
C GLY A 37 5.65 10.65 7.61
N ARG A 38 6.39 10.98 6.55
CA ARG A 38 7.54 11.91 6.60
C ARG A 38 7.18 13.38 6.84
N SER A 39 5.97 13.78 6.51
CA SER A 39 5.55 15.20 6.54
C SER A 39 4.42 15.43 7.53
N SER A 40 4.68 16.16 8.61
CA SER A 40 3.64 16.58 9.58
C SER A 40 2.50 17.32 8.88
N LYS A 41 2.80 18.27 8.00
CA LYS A 41 1.78 19.03 7.26
C LYS A 41 0.83 18.13 6.46
N ARG A 42 1.36 17.08 5.82
CA ARG A 42 0.53 16.13 5.05
C ARG A 42 -0.24 15.17 5.96
N LEU A 43 0.34 14.77 7.09
CA LEU A 43 -0.35 13.97 8.09
C LEU A 43 -1.51 14.75 8.71
N ASP A 44 -1.29 16.02 9.08
CA ASP A 44 -2.34 16.91 9.57
C ASP A 44 -3.48 17.06 8.55
N ALA A 45 -3.15 17.31 7.28
CA ALA A 45 -4.14 17.39 6.21
C ALA A 45 -4.89 16.06 6.00
N THR A 46 -4.23 14.92 6.19
CA THR A 46 -4.87 13.60 6.15
C THR A 46 -5.85 13.42 7.30
N ARG A 47 -5.42 13.75 8.54
CA ARG A 47 -6.29 13.71 9.72
C ARG A 47 -7.52 14.60 9.52
N ASP A 48 -7.32 15.83 9.11
CA ASP A 48 -8.40 16.83 8.98
C ASP A 48 -9.43 16.36 7.94
N ARG A 49 -8.99 15.83 6.80
CA ARG A 49 -9.90 15.21 5.81
C ARG A 49 -10.65 13.98 6.34
N ILE A 50 -10.02 13.16 7.17
CA ILE A 50 -10.72 12.04 7.77
C ILE A 50 -11.80 12.56 8.72
N LEU A 51 -11.49 13.56 9.56
CA LEU A 51 -12.41 14.15 10.52
C LEU A 51 -13.59 14.88 9.86
N GLU A 52 -13.41 15.45 8.66
CA GLU A 52 -14.50 16.02 7.85
C GLU A 52 -15.57 14.95 7.49
N HIS A 53 -15.15 13.70 7.28
CA HIS A 53 -16.06 12.61 6.88
C HIS A 53 -16.48 11.72 8.05
N VAL A 54 -15.63 11.62 9.06
CA VAL A 54 -15.82 10.76 10.25
C VAL A 54 -15.54 11.59 11.50
N PRO A 55 -16.44 12.50 11.89
CA PRO A 55 -16.29 13.30 13.11
C PRO A 55 -16.12 12.39 14.33
N GLY A 56 -15.10 12.68 15.14
CA GLY A 56 -14.81 11.89 16.35
C GLY A 56 -13.94 10.65 16.11
N ALA A 57 -13.42 10.41 14.90
CA ALA A 57 -12.43 9.37 14.68
C ALA A 57 -11.19 9.58 15.55
N GLU A 58 -10.70 8.52 16.18
CA GLU A 58 -9.49 8.56 16.99
C GLU A 58 -8.26 8.37 16.08
N ILE A 59 -7.43 9.42 15.96
CA ILE A 59 -6.32 9.46 15.01
C ILE A 59 -5.06 9.95 15.69
N HIS A 60 -4.02 9.13 15.69
CA HIS A 60 -2.68 9.42 16.19
C HIS A 60 -1.72 9.61 15.02
N LEU A 61 -0.92 10.66 15.06
CA LEU A 61 0.05 11.00 14.01
C LEU A 61 1.48 10.79 14.50
N HIS A 62 2.29 10.10 13.71
CA HIS A 62 3.72 9.95 13.96
C HIS A 62 4.52 10.45 12.75
N LYS A 63 5.32 11.51 12.97
CA LYS A 63 6.23 11.98 11.93
C LYS A 63 7.50 11.16 11.95
N GLY A 64 7.81 10.48 10.84
CA GLY A 64 9.04 9.74 10.69
C GLY A 64 9.16 9.11 9.31
N ASP A 65 10.33 8.57 9.00
CA ASP A 65 10.55 7.88 7.73
C ASP A 65 10.14 6.40 7.85
N PRO A 66 9.16 5.92 7.07
CA PRO A 66 8.76 4.52 7.08
C PRO A 66 9.83 3.56 6.53
N GLU A 67 10.94 4.06 6.00
CA GLU A 67 12.10 3.25 5.59
C GLU A 67 13.20 3.20 6.66
N ASP A 68 13.09 3.98 7.72
CA ASP A 68 13.99 3.94 8.88
C ASP A 68 13.53 2.91 9.91
N GLU A 69 14.39 1.97 10.23
CA GLU A 69 14.08 0.83 11.10
C GLU A 69 13.67 1.25 12.51
N ALA A 70 14.41 2.20 13.12
CA ALA A 70 14.12 2.69 14.46
C ALA A 70 12.75 3.38 14.51
N THR A 71 12.47 4.24 13.54
CA THR A 71 11.18 4.91 13.37
C THR A 71 10.02 3.93 13.27
N VAL A 72 10.12 2.90 12.43
CA VAL A 72 9.03 1.93 12.26
C VAL A 72 8.83 1.10 13.53
N LYS A 73 9.91 0.68 14.20
CA LYS A 73 9.85 -0.03 15.47
C LYS A 73 9.15 0.78 16.56
N GLU A 74 9.57 2.04 16.74
CA GLU A 74 8.97 2.95 17.72
C GLU A 74 7.49 3.24 17.40
N SER A 75 7.18 3.48 16.11
CA SER A 75 5.81 3.74 15.66
C SER A 75 4.88 2.55 15.87
N ALA A 76 5.33 1.33 15.57
CA ALA A 76 4.54 0.12 15.79
C ALA A 76 4.24 -0.10 17.28
N GLN A 77 5.26 0.10 18.14
CA GLN A 77 5.08 0.03 19.60
C GLN A 77 4.10 1.10 20.10
N ALA A 78 4.26 2.35 19.65
CA ALA A 78 3.34 3.43 20.03
C ALA A 78 1.91 3.18 19.56
N ALA A 79 1.72 2.58 18.37
CA ALA A 79 0.40 2.18 17.89
C ALA A 79 -0.25 1.10 18.79
N PHE A 80 0.54 0.15 19.27
CA PHE A 80 0.10 -0.85 20.23
C PHE A 80 -0.24 -0.22 21.59
N ASP A 81 0.60 0.67 22.10
CA ASP A 81 0.48 1.27 23.44
C ASP A 81 -0.79 2.13 23.59
N VAL A 82 -1.34 2.66 22.50
CA VAL A 82 -2.57 3.46 22.50
C VAL A 82 -3.75 2.70 23.12
N ALA A 83 -3.85 1.39 22.87
CA ALA A 83 -4.96 0.59 23.35
C ALA A 83 -4.56 -0.82 23.84
N GLY A 84 -3.28 -1.11 23.96
CA GLY A 84 -2.77 -2.43 24.32
C GLY A 84 -3.03 -3.50 23.25
N ARG A 85 -3.30 -3.08 22.00
CA ARG A 85 -3.56 -3.99 20.88
C ARG A 85 -3.19 -3.39 19.53
N LEU A 86 -2.78 -4.23 18.61
CA LEU A 86 -2.60 -3.90 17.19
C LEU A 86 -3.30 -4.97 16.35
N ASP A 87 -4.22 -4.58 15.50
CA ASP A 87 -5.10 -5.51 14.77
C ASP A 87 -4.89 -5.45 13.26
N ILE A 88 -4.56 -4.26 12.76
CA ILE A 88 -4.45 -4.00 11.33
C ILE A 88 -3.13 -3.27 11.06
N VAL A 89 -2.38 -3.76 10.07
CA VAL A 89 -1.20 -3.08 9.54
C VAL A 89 -1.41 -2.85 8.04
N VAL A 90 -1.25 -1.60 7.58
CA VAL A 90 -1.34 -1.26 6.14
C VAL A 90 -0.05 -0.63 5.67
N GLY A 91 0.64 -1.27 4.73
CA GLY A 91 1.86 -0.76 4.10
C GLY A 91 1.61 -0.27 2.67
N THR A 92 1.81 1.03 2.45
CA THR A 92 1.54 1.66 1.15
C THR A 92 2.78 2.31 0.52
N VAL A 93 3.92 2.26 1.20
CA VAL A 93 5.15 2.94 0.75
C VAL A 93 5.70 2.28 -0.50
N ALA A 94 6.09 3.11 -1.45
CA ALA A 94 6.73 2.70 -2.69
C ALA A 94 7.62 3.82 -3.22
N THR A 95 8.67 3.45 -3.93
CA THR A 95 9.48 4.35 -4.75
C THR A 95 9.26 4.01 -6.21
N GLY A 96 9.14 5.04 -7.03
CA GLY A 96 9.01 4.91 -8.48
C GLY A 96 10.24 5.48 -9.20
N GLY A 97 10.33 5.18 -10.47
CA GLY A 97 11.33 5.65 -11.39
C GLY A 97 11.13 4.93 -12.71
N THR A 98 11.63 5.50 -13.81
CA THR A 98 11.52 4.90 -15.13
C THR A 98 12.88 4.92 -15.82
N GLY A 99 13.17 3.90 -16.61
CA GLY A 99 14.37 3.83 -17.43
C GLY A 99 14.66 2.41 -17.93
N PRO A 100 15.27 2.28 -19.11
CA PRO A 100 15.69 0.98 -19.62
C PRO A 100 16.66 0.29 -18.66
N LEU A 101 16.47 -1.02 -18.42
CA LEU A 101 17.29 -1.78 -17.49
C LEU A 101 18.80 -1.70 -17.77
N VAL A 102 19.16 -1.69 -19.05
CA VAL A 102 20.57 -1.65 -19.47
C VAL A 102 21.28 -0.31 -19.22
N HIS A 103 20.52 0.73 -18.88
CA HIS A 103 21.05 2.07 -18.58
C HIS A 103 20.96 2.42 -17.09
N GLN A 104 20.41 1.53 -16.27
CA GLN A 104 20.32 1.77 -14.83
C GLN A 104 21.64 1.39 -14.14
N ASP A 105 22.19 2.30 -13.35
CA ASP A 105 23.31 1.97 -12.48
C ASP A 105 22.85 1.11 -11.29
N LEU A 106 23.79 0.38 -10.69
CA LEU A 106 23.51 -0.57 -9.61
C LEU A 106 22.89 0.08 -8.37
N ALA A 107 23.32 1.31 -8.04
CA ALA A 107 22.82 2.01 -6.84
C ALA A 107 21.35 2.38 -7.05
N THR A 108 20.99 3.01 -8.15
CA THR A 108 19.60 3.35 -8.53
C THR A 108 18.72 2.10 -8.59
N PHE A 109 19.20 1.01 -9.22
CA PHE A 109 18.46 -0.25 -9.26
C PHE A 109 18.18 -0.78 -7.83
N THR A 110 19.22 -0.84 -6.99
CA THR A 110 19.10 -1.35 -5.62
C THR A 110 18.16 -0.49 -4.77
N ASP A 111 18.30 0.83 -4.83
CA ASP A 111 17.47 1.76 -4.06
C ASP A 111 15.99 1.65 -4.44
N HIS A 112 15.68 1.51 -5.72
CA HIS A 112 14.30 1.35 -6.16
C HIS A 112 13.71 -0.02 -5.80
N VAL A 113 14.46 -1.11 -5.94
CA VAL A 113 14.01 -2.44 -5.50
C VAL A 113 13.75 -2.42 -4.00
N MET A 114 14.70 -1.91 -3.21
CA MET A 114 14.58 -1.87 -1.75
C MET A 114 13.52 -0.88 -1.27
N GLY A 115 13.34 0.27 -1.92
CA GLY A 115 12.32 1.24 -1.59
C GLY A 115 10.88 0.74 -1.79
N ASN A 116 10.70 -0.34 -2.57
CA ASN A 116 9.42 -1.03 -2.70
C ASN A 116 9.24 -2.20 -1.72
N LEU A 117 10.29 -2.58 -1.00
CA LEU A 117 10.30 -3.74 -0.12
C LEU A 117 10.56 -3.39 1.34
N ARG A 118 11.52 -2.49 1.62
CA ARG A 118 12.04 -2.23 2.97
C ARG A 118 10.97 -1.83 3.97
N SER A 119 10.19 -0.80 3.69
CA SER A 119 9.16 -0.33 4.63
C SER A 119 8.08 -1.38 4.91
N ASN A 120 7.72 -2.18 3.89
CA ASN A 120 6.74 -3.26 4.04
C ASN A 120 7.31 -4.42 4.87
N PHE A 121 8.60 -4.74 4.70
CA PHE A 121 9.29 -5.71 5.55
C PHE A 121 9.38 -5.22 7.01
N LEU A 122 9.72 -3.95 7.23
CA LEU A 122 9.79 -3.36 8.57
C LEU A 122 8.41 -3.35 9.25
N ALA A 123 7.35 -3.01 8.51
CA ALA A 123 5.98 -3.08 8.99
C ALA A 123 5.58 -4.50 9.44
N LEU A 124 5.97 -5.51 8.66
CA LEU A 124 5.78 -6.92 9.00
C LEU A 124 6.58 -7.30 10.25
N ARG A 125 7.89 -6.98 10.26
CA ARG A 125 8.83 -7.35 11.32
C ARG A 125 8.43 -6.78 12.69
N TYR A 126 7.98 -5.53 12.72
CA TYR A 126 7.67 -4.84 13.98
C TYR A 126 6.18 -4.79 14.30
N GLY A 127 5.29 -4.91 13.31
CA GLY A 127 3.86 -4.96 13.53
C GLY A 127 3.37 -6.36 13.94
N ALA A 128 3.76 -7.40 13.20
CA ALA A 128 3.23 -8.75 13.44
C ALA A 128 3.44 -9.29 14.86
N PRO A 129 4.59 -9.06 15.55
CA PRO A 129 4.76 -9.52 16.94
C PRO A 129 3.82 -8.87 17.95
N LEU A 130 3.26 -7.70 17.64
CA LEU A 130 2.33 -6.94 18.47
C LEU A 130 0.86 -7.33 18.23
N MET A 131 0.58 -8.14 17.22
CA MET A 131 -0.76 -8.64 16.87
C MET A 131 -1.03 -9.95 17.63
N THR A 132 -1.35 -9.84 18.92
CA THR A 132 -1.44 -10.97 19.85
C THR A 132 -2.70 -11.82 19.70
N ASP A 133 -3.77 -11.23 19.18
CA ASP A 133 -5.09 -11.88 19.02
C ASP A 133 -5.43 -12.16 17.54
N GLY A 134 -4.40 -12.37 16.71
CA GLY A 134 -4.56 -12.44 15.27
C GLY A 134 -4.66 -11.04 14.65
N GLY A 135 -5.10 -10.96 13.39
CA GLY A 135 -5.30 -9.67 12.72
C GLY A 135 -5.05 -9.71 11.22
N SER A 136 -4.87 -8.55 10.61
CA SER A 136 -4.68 -8.42 9.17
C SER A 136 -3.55 -7.47 8.79
N ILE A 137 -2.64 -7.94 7.95
CA ILE A 137 -1.60 -7.13 7.32
C ILE A 137 -1.93 -7.02 5.83
N VAL A 138 -2.05 -5.77 5.34
CA VAL A 138 -2.41 -5.49 3.95
C VAL A 138 -1.35 -4.60 3.30
N PHE A 139 -0.77 -5.08 2.21
CA PHE A 139 0.21 -4.32 1.45
C PHE A 139 -0.34 -3.83 0.11
N VAL A 140 0.19 -2.70 -0.36
CA VAL A 140 -0.08 -2.19 -1.70
C VAL A 140 1.06 -2.64 -2.63
N SER A 141 0.77 -3.65 -3.44
CA SER A 141 1.62 -4.12 -4.54
C SER A 141 1.38 -3.28 -5.81
N SER A 142 1.41 -3.88 -6.97
CA SER A 142 1.13 -3.27 -8.27
C SER A 142 0.84 -4.35 -9.31
N THR A 143 0.09 -4.03 -10.36
CA THR A 143 -0.02 -4.87 -11.56
C THR A 143 1.36 -5.14 -12.18
N SER A 144 2.33 -4.23 -12.01
CA SER A 144 3.72 -4.41 -12.46
C SER A 144 4.46 -5.58 -11.79
N ALA A 145 3.93 -6.14 -10.69
CA ALA A 145 4.46 -7.37 -10.11
C ALA A 145 4.18 -8.61 -10.98
N LYS A 146 3.21 -8.51 -11.90
CA LYS A 146 2.78 -9.62 -12.78
C LYS A 146 2.85 -9.31 -14.26
N ILE A 147 2.58 -8.07 -14.63
CA ILE A 147 2.64 -7.63 -16.02
C ILE A 147 4.00 -6.97 -16.24
N PRO A 148 4.85 -7.48 -17.14
CA PRO A 148 6.11 -6.81 -17.45
C PRO A 148 5.83 -5.47 -18.13
N MET A 149 6.30 -4.38 -17.51
CA MET A 149 6.22 -3.03 -18.05
C MET A 149 7.62 -2.54 -18.38
N GLU A 150 7.87 -2.23 -19.65
CA GLU A 150 9.14 -1.67 -20.12
C GLU A 150 9.44 -0.39 -19.33
N GLY A 151 10.72 -0.16 -19.02
CA GLY A 151 11.15 0.97 -18.20
C GLY A 151 10.87 0.87 -16.70
N LEU A 152 10.11 -0.11 -16.22
CA LEU A 152 9.80 -0.29 -14.80
C LEU A 152 10.48 -1.53 -14.16
N GLY A 153 11.60 -2.00 -14.72
CA GLY A 153 12.22 -3.26 -14.31
C GLY A 153 12.57 -3.31 -12.81
N HIS A 154 13.20 -2.28 -12.26
CA HIS A 154 13.54 -2.18 -10.84
C HIS A 154 12.29 -2.12 -9.94
N TYR A 155 11.27 -1.35 -10.34
CA TYR A 155 9.99 -1.26 -9.64
C TYR A 155 9.25 -2.59 -9.64
N SER A 156 9.14 -3.23 -10.81
CA SER A 156 8.50 -4.54 -10.98
C SER A 156 9.21 -5.62 -10.16
N ALA A 157 10.55 -5.62 -10.14
CA ALA A 157 11.33 -6.55 -9.32
C ALA A 157 11.04 -6.37 -7.82
N GLY A 158 11.00 -5.12 -7.32
CA GLY A 158 10.66 -4.84 -5.92
C GLY A 158 9.23 -5.25 -5.57
N LYS A 159 8.24 -5.00 -6.45
CA LYS A 159 6.85 -5.41 -6.23
C LYS A 159 6.64 -6.93 -6.33
N ALA A 160 7.35 -7.60 -7.23
CA ALA A 160 7.34 -9.07 -7.29
C ALA A 160 7.98 -9.71 -6.04
N ALA A 161 9.08 -9.13 -5.54
CA ALA A 161 9.69 -9.55 -4.27
C ALA A 161 8.73 -9.37 -3.09
N LEU A 162 7.99 -8.26 -3.02
CA LEU A 162 6.97 -8.03 -2.02
C LEU A 162 5.86 -9.11 -2.07
N GLU A 163 5.41 -9.49 -3.25
CA GLU A 163 4.38 -10.56 -3.38
C GLU A 163 4.86 -11.93 -2.89
N MET A 164 6.14 -12.25 -3.08
CA MET A 164 6.69 -13.48 -2.53
C MET A 164 6.85 -13.38 -1.01
N LEU A 165 7.30 -12.23 -0.48
CA LEU A 165 7.38 -11.98 0.96
C LEU A 165 6.01 -12.17 1.64
N ILE A 166 4.93 -11.68 1.03
CA ILE A 166 3.55 -11.83 1.53
C ILE A 166 3.18 -13.30 1.66
N LYS A 167 3.49 -14.14 0.67
CA LYS A 167 3.18 -15.58 0.70
C LYS A 167 3.94 -16.31 1.81
N VAL A 168 5.22 -15.99 1.99
CA VAL A 168 6.03 -16.55 3.07
C VAL A 168 5.48 -16.12 4.43
N ALA A 169 5.23 -14.82 4.61
CA ALA A 169 4.68 -14.27 5.84
C ALA A 169 3.29 -14.85 6.17
N ALA A 170 2.43 -15.05 5.17
CA ALA A 170 1.12 -15.69 5.37
C ALA A 170 1.24 -17.13 5.89
N SER A 171 2.23 -17.88 5.38
CA SER A 171 2.52 -19.23 5.85
C SER A 171 3.05 -19.26 7.29
N GLU A 172 3.96 -18.35 7.63
CA GLU A 172 4.59 -18.28 8.96
C GLU A 172 3.66 -17.74 10.04
N LEU A 173 2.79 -16.77 9.69
CA LEU A 173 1.93 -16.06 10.64
C LEU A 173 0.51 -16.64 10.72
N GLY A 174 0.10 -17.44 9.75
CA GLY A 174 -1.22 -18.09 9.73
C GLY A 174 -1.55 -18.87 11.00
N PRO A 175 -0.62 -19.67 11.59
CA PRO A 175 -0.85 -20.35 12.86
C PRO A 175 -1.17 -19.43 14.05
N LYS A 176 -0.84 -18.14 13.95
CA LYS A 176 -1.16 -17.09 14.94
C LYS A 176 -2.47 -16.35 14.61
N GLY A 177 -3.22 -16.79 13.61
CA GLY A 177 -4.43 -16.09 13.15
C GLY A 177 -4.17 -14.77 12.42
N ILE A 178 -2.92 -14.47 12.03
CA ILE A 178 -2.58 -13.25 11.30
C ILE A 178 -2.64 -13.52 9.80
N ARG A 179 -3.47 -12.78 9.10
CA ARG A 179 -3.61 -12.83 7.63
C ARG A 179 -2.68 -11.81 6.99
N VAL A 180 -2.03 -12.17 5.90
CA VAL A 180 -1.15 -11.28 5.14
C VAL A 180 -1.54 -11.31 3.68
N ASN A 181 -2.01 -10.18 3.14
CA ASN A 181 -2.51 -10.07 1.76
C ASN A 181 -2.04 -8.79 1.09
N ALA A 182 -2.29 -8.66 -0.20
CA ALA A 182 -2.05 -7.43 -0.95
C ALA A 182 -3.16 -7.09 -1.93
N VAL A 183 -3.19 -5.81 -2.30
CA VAL A 183 -3.92 -5.29 -3.46
C VAL A 183 -2.91 -4.88 -4.53
N ARG A 184 -3.18 -5.17 -5.79
CA ARG A 184 -2.42 -4.72 -6.97
C ARG A 184 -3.19 -3.64 -7.72
N PRO A 185 -2.95 -2.36 -7.45
CA PRO A 185 -3.52 -1.30 -8.26
C PRO A 185 -3.00 -1.33 -9.69
N GLY A 186 -3.86 -0.99 -10.64
CA GLY A 186 -3.45 -0.53 -11.96
C GLY A 186 -2.94 0.92 -11.92
N LEU A 187 -2.79 1.54 -13.10
CA LEU A 187 -2.43 2.96 -13.16
C LEU A 187 -3.51 3.80 -12.48
N THR A 188 -3.12 4.45 -11.39
CA THR A 188 -4.01 5.18 -10.48
C THR A 188 -3.52 6.61 -10.35
N GLU A 189 -4.44 7.57 -10.40
CA GLU A 189 -4.15 8.98 -10.14
C GLU A 189 -3.73 9.16 -8.67
N ALA A 190 -2.46 9.49 -8.48
CA ALA A 190 -1.85 9.71 -7.19
C ALA A 190 -0.71 10.72 -7.29
N ALA A 191 -0.24 11.25 -6.17
CA ALA A 191 0.89 12.17 -6.16
C ALA A 191 2.16 11.58 -6.83
N THR A 192 2.34 10.27 -6.75
CA THR A 192 3.47 9.55 -7.35
C THR A 192 3.36 9.39 -8.86
N THR A 193 2.16 9.50 -9.43
CA THR A 193 1.90 9.34 -10.86
C THR A 193 1.67 10.67 -11.58
N GLN A 194 1.47 11.78 -10.83
CA GLN A 194 1.20 13.11 -11.41
C GLN A 194 2.27 13.57 -12.42
N GLY A 195 3.52 13.13 -12.27
CA GLY A 195 4.59 13.51 -13.18
C GLY A 195 4.43 12.99 -14.63
N TYR A 196 3.59 11.98 -14.85
CA TYR A 196 3.46 11.33 -16.16
C TYR A 196 2.01 11.01 -16.60
N ILE A 197 1.02 11.05 -15.72
CA ILE A 197 -0.38 10.81 -16.13
C ILE A 197 -0.95 11.89 -17.05
N HIS A 198 -0.30 13.03 -17.16
CA HIS A 198 -0.66 14.10 -18.09
C HIS A 198 -0.02 13.95 -19.48
N LEU A 199 0.85 12.95 -19.66
CA LEU A 199 1.40 12.61 -20.97
C LEU A 199 0.35 11.84 -21.76
N GLU A 200 -0.28 12.51 -22.72
CA GLU A 200 -1.43 11.99 -23.47
C GLU A 200 -1.15 10.64 -24.13
N GLU A 201 0.00 10.48 -24.77
CA GLU A 201 0.39 9.22 -25.43
C GLU A 201 0.49 8.07 -24.43
N LEU A 202 1.10 8.31 -23.25
CA LEU A 202 1.22 7.30 -22.22
C LEU A 202 -0.16 6.91 -21.67
N THR A 203 -0.94 7.91 -21.29
CA THR A 203 -2.26 7.69 -20.70
C THR A 203 -3.18 6.98 -21.70
N SER A 204 -3.17 7.37 -22.97
CA SER A 204 -3.96 6.70 -24.02
C SER A 204 -3.54 5.24 -24.19
N SER A 205 -2.22 4.95 -24.22
CA SER A 205 -1.72 3.57 -24.34
C SER A 205 -2.10 2.68 -23.14
N PHE A 206 -2.18 3.27 -21.94
CA PHE A 206 -2.72 2.57 -20.76
C PHE A 206 -4.24 2.35 -20.87
N LEU A 207 -4.99 3.37 -21.28
CA LEU A 207 -6.45 3.28 -21.40
C LEU A 207 -6.90 2.22 -22.41
N GLU A 208 -6.15 2.02 -23.50
CA GLU A 208 -6.39 0.89 -24.41
C GLU A 208 -6.30 -0.47 -23.73
N ARG A 209 -5.53 -0.57 -22.64
CA ARG A 209 -5.33 -1.79 -21.85
C ARG A 209 -6.22 -1.88 -20.61
N VAL A 210 -7.06 -0.89 -20.36
CA VAL A 210 -8.00 -0.86 -19.22
C VAL A 210 -9.43 -1.04 -19.75
N PRO A 211 -10.03 -2.23 -19.63
CA PRO A 211 -11.40 -2.49 -20.09
C PRO A 211 -12.44 -1.51 -19.59
N LEU A 212 -12.30 -0.99 -18.36
CA LEU A 212 -13.24 0.00 -17.80
C LEU A 212 -13.05 1.42 -18.35
N GLY A 213 -12.05 1.66 -19.22
CA GLY A 213 -11.88 2.89 -20.00
C GLY A 213 -11.48 4.15 -19.23
N ARG A 214 -11.04 4.01 -17.97
CA ARG A 214 -10.55 5.13 -17.16
C ARG A 214 -9.36 4.72 -16.28
N LEU A 215 -8.58 5.69 -15.86
CA LEU A 215 -7.60 5.50 -14.80
C LEU A 215 -8.28 5.22 -13.45
N GLY A 216 -7.59 4.53 -12.56
CA GLY A 216 -8.02 4.36 -11.20
C GLY A 216 -7.86 5.64 -10.38
N VAL A 217 -8.62 5.76 -9.31
CA VAL A 217 -8.41 6.75 -8.25
C VAL A 217 -8.22 6.04 -6.92
N SER A 218 -7.71 6.74 -5.92
CA SER A 218 -7.45 6.16 -4.60
C SER A 218 -8.68 5.51 -3.97
N ASP A 219 -9.87 6.06 -4.24
CA ASP A 219 -11.15 5.54 -3.76
C ASP A 219 -11.60 4.25 -4.46
N ASP A 220 -11.02 3.89 -5.61
CA ASP A 220 -11.23 2.57 -6.23
C ASP A 220 -10.45 1.47 -5.47
N ILE A 221 -9.29 1.82 -4.92
CA ILE A 221 -8.37 0.87 -4.28
C ILE A 221 -8.71 0.67 -2.79
N ALA A 222 -9.08 1.74 -2.11
CA ALA A 222 -9.31 1.75 -0.68
C ALA A 222 -10.36 0.73 -0.19
N PRO A 223 -11.48 0.47 -0.90
CA PRO A 223 -12.45 -0.55 -0.50
C PRO A 223 -11.85 -1.97 -0.46
N ALA A 224 -10.93 -2.28 -1.36
CA ALA A 224 -10.26 -3.58 -1.38
C ALA A 224 -9.30 -3.75 -0.19
N ILE A 225 -8.58 -2.68 0.18
CA ILE A 225 -7.73 -2.67 1.39
C ILE A 225 -8.60 -2.83 2.63
N ARG A 226 -9.70 -2.08 2.73
CA ARG A 226 -10.66 -2.18 3.83
C ARG A 226 -11.25 -3.60 3.93
N TYR A 227 -11.65 -4.22 2.83
CA TYR A 227 -12.13 -5.60 2.80
C TYR A 227 -11.08 -6.58 3.32
N LEU A 228 -9.83 -6.46 2.89
CA LEU A 228 -8.73 -7.32 3.38
C LEU A 228 -8.40 -7.07 4.85
N ALA A 229 -8.56 -5.85 5.34
CA ALA A 229 -8.37 -5.52 6.76
C ALA A 229 -9.48 -6.09 7.64
N GLY A 230 -10.70 -6.16 7.12
CA GLY A 230 -11.90 -6.54 7.86
C GLY A 230 -12.12 -8.06 8.02
N PRO A 231 -13.10 -8.44 8.83
CA PRO A 231 -13.43 -9.84 9.10
C PRO A 231 -14.04 -10.57 7.88
N GLU A 232 -14.54 -9.86 6.89
CA GLU A 232 -15.13 -10.43 5.68
C GLU A 232 -14.12 -11.25 4.87
N SER A 233 -12.83 -10.95 5.01
CA SER A 233 -11.73 -11.69 4.39
C SER A 233 -11.08 -12.71 5.32
N SER A 234 -11.79 -13.20 6.34
CA SER A 234 -11.26 -14.10 7.38
C SER A 234 -10.67 -15.41 6.84
N TRP A 235 -11.05 -15.82 5.63
CA TRP A 235 -10.50 -17.02 4.97
C TRP A 235 -9.53 -16.69 3.83
N MET A 236 -8.95 -15.48 3.83
CA MET A 236 -7.98 -15.02 2.82
C MET A 236 -6.64 -14.70 3.45
N THR A 237 -5.60 -15.45 3.05
CA THR A 237 -4.20 -15.13 3.39
C THR A 237 -3.27 -15.55 2.26
N GLY A 238 -2.13 -14.87 2.10
CA GLY A 238 -1.16 -15.11 1.04
C GLY A 238 -1.64 -14.69 -0.36
N GLN A 239 -2.74 -13.95 -0.44
CA GLN A 239 -3.33 -13.54 -1.71
C GLN A 239 -2.95 -12.11 -2.08
N SER A 240 -2.86 -11.91 -3.40
CA SER A 240 -2.74 -10.59 -4.01
C SER A 240 -3.70 -10.55 -5.19
N PHE A 241 -4.62 -9.59 -5.23
CA PHE A 241 -5.56 -9.44 -6.33
C PHE A 241 -5.55 -8.02 -6.92
N ALA A 242 -5.84 -7.94 -8.22
CA ALA A 242 -5.82 -6.69 -8.95
C ALA A 242 -7.07 -5.85 -8.68
N VAL A 243 -6.88 -4.55 -8.56
CA VAL A 243 -7.90 -3.50 -8.64
C VAL A 243 -7.41 -2.50 -9.68
N ASP A 244 -7.67 -2.77 -10.95
CA ASP A 244 -6.93 -2.22 -12.08
C ASP A 244 -7.80 -1.91 -13.31
N GLY A 245 -9.11 -1.93 -13.16
CA GLY A 245 -10.03 -1.76 -14.28
C GLY A 245 -9.94 -2.85 -15.35
N GLY A 246 -9.32 -4.00 -15.04
CA GLY A 246 -9.11 -5.12 -15.96
C GLY A 246 -7.78 -5.06 -16.74
N ASN A 247 -6.84 -4.20 -16.34
CA ASN A 247 -5.55 -4.05 -17.02
C ASN A 247 -4.77 -5.38 -17.09
N GLU A 248 -4.74 -6.19 -16.03
CA GLU A 248 -4.05 -7.49 -16.04
C GLU A 248 -4.59 -8.45 -17.12
N VAL A 249 -5.85 -8.32 -17.51
CA VAL A 249 -6.46 -9.15 -18.57
C VAL A 249 -5.91 -8.80 -19.95
N ARG A 250 -5.64 -7.50 -20.19
CA ARG A 250 -5.13 -7.00 -21.50
C ARG A 250 -3.61 -6.84 -21.56
N GLY A 251 -2.93 -6.86 -20.42
CA GLY A 251 -1.49 -6.76 -20.30
C GLY A 251 -0.94 -5.32 -20.38
N ALA A 252 0.38 -5.20 -20.55
CA ALA A 252 1.08 -3.92 -20.55
C ALA A 252 0.77 -3.09 -21.80
N PRO A 253 0.80 -1.75 -21.70
CA PRO A 253 0.77 -0.87 -22.86
C PRO A 253 2.02 -1.09 -23.73
N ARG A 254 1.88 -0.82 -25.02
CA ARG A 254 2.99 -0.85 -26.00
C ARG A 254 3.13 0.54 -26.59
N GLY A 255 4.33 1.06 -26.66
CA GLY A 255 4.54 2.38 -27.25
C GLY A 255 6.01 2.81 -27.27
N PRO A 256 6.35 3.84 -28.04
CA PRO A 256 7.72 4.29 -28.24
C PRO A 256 8.40 4.83 -26.98
N MET A 257 7.65 5.17 -25.94
CA MET A 257 8.21 5.64 -24.66
C MET A 257 9.01 4.59 -23.90
N PHE A 258 8.86 3.32 -24.25
CA PHE A 258 9.49 2.18 -23.57
C PHE A 258 10.53 1.47 -24.46
N THR A 259 10.80 1.99 -25.64
CA THR A 259 11.84 1.44 -26.51
C THR A 259 13.23 1.89 -26.06
N VAL A 260 14.17 0.98 -26.09
CA VAL A 260 15.60 1.17 -25.76
C VAL A 260 16.27 2.10 -26.79
#